data_610ca1b5a7af42187a792d71823574cc
#
_entry.id   610ca1b5a7af42187a792d71823574cc
#
_cell.length_a   1.000
_cell.length_b   1.000
_cell.length_c   1.000
_cell.angle_alpha   90.00
_cell.angle_beta   90.00
_cell.angle_gamma   90.00
#
_symmetry.space_group_name_H-M   'P 1'
#
loop_
_entity.id
_entity.type
_entity.pdbx_description
1 polymer ?
#
loop_
_entity_poly.entity_id
_entity_poly.type
_entity_poly.pdbx_seq_one_letter_code
_entity_poly.pdbx_strand_id
1 'polypeptide(L)'
;ISKAFKSAQGAIWDLNVMFDHWSDEVNLKKAYVGVTNVLESNPNAYIWAGRDFHQRPQQGINDYFWMNHDGQGAGVKNFDIGGVQFDVAAVSQVKSCSPEVMADETNPSRITCTGSSDTGDNGHYALTTKTHNIKAGPIDVEVYANYGFDSKAVDSDARLEAWQGGLVLSHTNDSGVNKVILRYSDNSDNSVYNKTDDLTTVYASFEGSHKFTQQ
;
A
#
# COMPACT_ATOMS: atom_id res chain seq x y z
N ILE A 1 4.36 16.81 -7.64
CA ILE A 1 3.71 17.31 -8.88
C ILE A 1 2.57 16.38 -9.20
N SER A 2 1.36 16.92 -9.33
CA SER A 2 0.19 16.17 -9.79
C SER A 2 -0.45 16.90 -10.95
N LYS A 3 -0.86 16.18 -11.98
CA LYS A 3 -1.57 16.71 -13.13
C LYS A 3 -2.66 15.75 -13.57
N ALA A 4 -3.89 16.27 -13.72
CA ALA A 4 -5.01 15.54 -14.28
C ALA A 4 -5.43 16.11 -15.64
N PHE A 5 -5.95 15.27 -16.52
CA PHE A 5 -6.48 15.65 -17.82
C PHE A 5 -7.59 14.70 -18.25
N LYS A 6 -8.53 15.20 -19.06
CA LYS A 6 -9.63 14.43 -19.61
C LYS A 6 -9.37 14.15 -21.08
N SER A 7 -9.50 12.89 -21.48
CA SER A 7 -9.41 12.49 -22.91
C SER A 7 -10.68 12.91 -23.69
N ALA A 8 -10.60 12.90 -25.00
CA ALA A 8 -11.76 13.15 -25.85
C ALA A 8 -12.88 12.13 -25.67
N GLN A 9 -12.54 10.91 -25.27
CA GLN A 9 -13.48 9.81 -24.98
C GLN A 9 -14.06 9.86 -23.56
N GLY A 10 -13.66 10.86 -22.75
CA GLY A 10 -14.18 11.07 -21.42
C GLY A 10 -13.37 10.42 -20.27
N ALA A 11 -12.38 9.59 -20.56
CA ALA A 11 -11.50 9.04 -19.54
C ALA A 11 -10.72 10.15 -18.82
N ILE A 12 -10.61 10.06 -17.50
CA ILE A 12 -9.89 11.02 -16.67
C ILE A 12 -8.59 10.37 -16.21
N TRP A 13 -7.49 10.93 -16.66
CA TRP A 13 -6.14 10.50 -16.33
C TRP A 13 -5.52 11.40 -15.29
N ASP A 14 -4.69 10.84 -14.43
CA ASP A 14 -3.81 11.60 -13.56
C ASP A 14 -2.39 11.04 -13.58
N LEU A 15 -1.43 11.93 -13.43
CA LEU A 15 -0.02 11.65 -13.29
C LEU A 15 0.45 12.24 -11.96
N ASN A 16 1.11 11.44 -11.15
CA ASN A 16 1.61 11.84 -9.85
C ASN A 16 3.09 11.53 -9.71
N VAL A 17 3.88 12.56 -9.37
CA VAL A 17 5.31 12.42 -9.07
C VAL A 17 5.60 13.16 -7.78
N MET A 18 6.25 12.50 -6.84
CA MET A 18 6.66 13.05 -5.56
C MET A 18 8.12 12.72 -5.29
N PHE A 19 8.87 13.75 -4.96
CA PHE A 19 10.22 13.65 -4.43
C PHE A 19 10.24 14.16 -3.00
N ASP A 20 11.11 13.63 -2.18
CA ASP A 20 11.53 14.29 -0.94
C ASP A 20 13.01 14.70 -1.05
N HIS A 21 13.40 15.59 -0.15
CA HIS A 21 14.79 15.99 0.05
C HIS A 21 15.12 15.74 1.52
N TRP A 22 16.05 14.84 1.75
CA TRP A 22 16.50 14.48 3.09
C TRP A 22 18.01 14.25 3.09
N SER A 23 18.72 14.88 4.04
CA SER A 23 20.19 14.72 4.17
C SER A 23 20.97 14.95 2.87
N ASP A 24 20.66 16.04 2.15
CA ASP A 24 21.25 16.42 0.85
C ASP A 24 21.00 15.45 -0.32
N GLU A 25 20.09 14.49 -0.13
CA GLU A 25 19.66 13.58 -1.19
C GLU A 25 18.23 13.88 -1.65
N VAL A 26 17.97 13.71 -2.94
CA VAL A 26 16.63 13.80 -3.52
C VAL A 26 16.17 12.39 -3.87
N ASN A 27 15.09 11.94 -3.21
CA ASN A 27 14.57 10.60 -3.38
C ASN A 27 13.20 10.62 -4.06
N LEU A 28 13.00 9.71 -5.03
CA LEU A 28 11.69 9.49 -5.64
C LEU A 28 10.80 8.70 -4.68
N LYS A 29 9.69 9.30 -4.24
CA LYS A 29 8.70 8.65 -3.36
C LYS A 29 7.51 8.10 -4.12
N LYS A 30 7.02 8.84 -5.11
CA LYS A 30 5.90 8.40 -5.96
C LYS A 30 6.17 8.71 -7.42
N ALA A 31 5.79 7.80 -8.29
CA ALA A 31 5.73 7.98 -9.74
C ALA A 31 4.69 7.01 -10.29
N TYR A 32 3.46 7.45 -10.43
CA TYR A 32 2.40 6.60 -10.95
C TYR A 32 1.43 7.36 -11.85
N VAL A 33 0.75 6.62 -12.68
CA VAL A 33 -0.35 7.08 -13.51
C VAL A 33 -1.61 6.34 -13.13
N GLY A 34 -2.73 7.02 -13.17
CA GLY A 34 -4.04 6.44 -12.95
C GLY A 34 -5.07 6.90 -13.96
N VAL A 35 -6.17 6.18 -14.03
CA VAL A 35 -7.28 6.50 -14.91
C VAL A 35 -8.61 6.07 -14.31
N THR A 36 -9.61 6.92 -14.44
CA THR A 36 -11.02 6.62 -14.14
C THR A 36 -11.89 6.83 -15.38
N ASN A 37 -13.16 6.43 -15.28
CA ASN A 37 -14.15 6.57 -16.33
C ASN A 37 -13.77 5.88 -17.65
N VAL A 38 -13.17 4.69 -17.53
CA VAL A 38 -12.85 3.80 -18.67
C VAL A 38 -13.75 2.57 -18.72
N LEU A 39 -14.38 2.22 -17.58
CA LEU A 39 -15.32 1.11 -17.48
C LEU A 39 -16.74 1.67 -17.36
N GLU A 40 -17.58 1.43 -18.36
CA GLU A 40 -18.98 1.93 -18.37
C GLU A 40 -19.77 1.45 -17.14
N SER A 41 -19.60 0.19 -16.72
CA SER A 41 -20.26 -0.39 -15.56
C SER A 41 -19.69 0.10 -14.21
N ASN A 42 -18.49 0.64 -14.21
CA ASN A 42 -17.76 1.11 -13.02
C ASN A 42 -16.97 2.39 -13.30
N PRO A 43 -17.64 3.52 -13.57
CA PRO A 43 -16.95 4.76 -13.97
C PRO A 43 -16.04 5.34 -12.87
N ASN A 44 -16.26 4.97 -11.61
CA ASN A 44 -15.46 5.40 -10.47
C ASN A 44 -14.28 4.45 -10.17
N ALA A 45 -14.23 3.30 -10.84
CA ALA A 45 -13.07 2.41 -10.70
C ALA A 45 -11.82 3.13 -11.17
N TYR A 46 -10.79 3.13 -10.32
CA TYR A 46 -9.51 3.78 -10.56
C TYR A 46 -8.44 2.73 -10.84
N ILE A 47 -8.02 2.63 -12.09
CA ILE A 47 -6.94 1.75 -12.53
C ILE A 47 -5.64 2.54 -12.45
N TRP A 48 -4.63 1.99 -11.78
CA TRP A 48 -3.36 2.67 -11.58
C TRP A 48 -2.17 1.75 -11.82
N ALA A 49 -1.03 2.34 -12.19
CA ALA A 49 0.24 1.65 -12.29
C ALA A 49 1.40 2.60 -11.98
N GLY A 50 2.44 2.06 -11.32
CA GLY A 50 3.64 2.78 -10.95
C GLY A 50 4.00 2.61 -9.49
N ARG A 51 4.80 3.54 -8.95
CA ARG A 51 5.24 3.55 -7.55
C ARG A 51 4.35 4.48 -6.73
N ASP A 52 3.74 3.97 -5.67
CA ASP A 52 2.89 4.74 -4.76
C ASP A 52 3.07 4.32 -3.30
N PHE A 53 2.61 5.17 -2.38
CA PHE A 53 2.32 4.79 -1.00
C PHE A 53 1.04 3.96 -1.00
N HIS A 54 1.21 2.64 -0.92
CA HIS A 54 0.10 1.71 -1.09
C HIS A 54 -0.25 1.04 0.23
N GLN A 55 -1.55 0.93 0.53
CA GLN A 55 -2.07 0.39 1.80
C GLN A 55 -1.22 0.80 3.01
N ARG A 56 -1.12 2.09 3.23
CA ARG A 56 -0.34 2.71 4.30
C ARG A 56 -1.24 3.49 5.26
N PRO A 57 -2.22 2.82 5.90
CA PRO A 57 -3.08 3.48 6.86
C PRO A 57 -2.32 3.78 8.16
N GLN A 58 -2.44 5.04 8.59
CA GLN A 58 -1.76 5.58 9.77
C GLN A 58 -2.77 5.77 10.90
N GLN A 59 -2.32 5.58 12.14
CA GLN A 59 -3.07 6.05 13.31
C GLN A 59 -3.08 7.58 13.37
N GLY A 60 -4.22 8.14 13.79
CA GLY A 60 -4.38 9.61 13.87
C GLY A 60 -3.56 10.28 14.98
N ILE A 61 -3.09 9.52 15.99
CA ILE A 61 -2.41 10.04 17.18
C ILE A 61 -0.89 9.99 17.06
N ASN A 62 -0.35 9.06 16.28
CA ASN A 62 1.08 8.84 16.11
C ASN A 62 1.41 8.51 14.65
N ASP A 63 2.70 8.39 14.36
CA ASP A 63 3.18 8.08 13.01
C ASP A 63 3.22 6.57 12.72
N TYR A 64 2.50 5.75 13.47
CA TYR A 64 2.49 4.31 13.27
C TYR A 64 1.58 3.91 12.11
N PHE A 65 2.18 3.28 11.11
CA PHE A 65 1.47 2.64 10.01
C PHE A 65 1.14 1.21 10.41
N TRP A 66 -0.14 0.93 10.68
CA TRP A 66 -0.56 -0.41 11.09
C TRP A 66 -0.60 -1.42 9.93
N MET A 67 -0.54 -0.94 8.69
CA MET A 67 -0.15 -1.66 7.48
C MET A 67 0.76 -0.78 6.63
N ASN A 68 1.69 -1.37 5.87
CA ASN A 68 2.54 -0.65 4.93
C ASN A 68 2.96 -1.56 3.77
N HIS A 69 2.44 -1.25 2.58
CA HIS A 69 2.77 -1.94 1.35
C HIS A 69 3.24 -0.94 0.27
N ASP A 70 3.98 0.08 0.70
CA ASP A 70 4.59 1.03 -0.23
C ASP A 70 5.45 0.30 -1.25
N GLY A 71 5.25 0.58 -2.54
CA GLY A 71 5.93 -0.16 -3.57
C GLY A 71 5.56 0.27 -4.98
N GLN A 72 6.02 -0.51 -5.92
CA GLN A 72 5.68 -0.36 -7.34
C GLN A 72 4.78 -1.50 -7.77
N GLY A 73 3.80 -1.19 -8.60
CA GLY A 73 2.86 -2.20 -9.05
C GLY A 73 1.71 -1.63 -9.85
N ALA A 74 0.62 -2.38 -9.86
CA ALA A 74 -0.60 -1.98 -10.54
C ALA A 74 -1.81 -2.55 -9.80
N GLY A 75 -2.95 -1.90 -9.98
CA GLY A 75 -4.17 -2.35 -9.37
C GLY A 75 -5.39 -1.56 -9.80
N VAL A 76 -6.50 -1.92 -9.19
CA VAL A 76 -7.77 -1.21 -9.30
C VAL A 76 -8.24 -0.83 -7.91
N LYS A 77 -8.79 0.37 -7.76
CA LYS A 77 -9.44 0.86 -6.54
C LYS A 77 -10.89 1.21 -6.83
N ASN A 78 -11.74 1.13 -5.81
CA ASN A 78 -13.17 1.48 -5.88
C ASN A 78 -13.96 0.71 -6.96
N PHE A 79 -13.61 -0.54 -7.24
CA PHE A 79 -14.39 -1.38 -8.13
C PHE A 79 -15.68 -1.78 -7.42
N ASP A 80 -16.82 -1.28 -7.89
CA ASP A 80 -18.11 -1.46 -7.24
C ASP A 80 -18.83 -2.74 -7.68
N ILE A 81 -19.26 -3.53 -6.71
CA ILE A 81 -20.13 -4.68 -6.92
C ILE A 81 -21.31 -4.55 -5.95
N GLY A 82 -22.44 -4.05 -6.45
CA GLY A 82 -23.66 -3.95 -5.65
C GLY A 82 -23.56 -2.96 -4.47
N GLY A 83 -22.76 -1.92 -4.59
CA GLY A 83 -22.55 -0.89 -3.57
C GLY A 83 -21.37 -1.17 -2.63
N VAL A 84 -20.79 -2.37 -2.66
CA VAL A 84 -19.55 -2.70 -1.97
C VAL A 84 -18.36 -2.45 -2.89
N GLN A 85 -17.34 -1.79 -2.40
CA GLN A 85 -16.16 -1.42 -3.18
C GLN A 85 -14.98 -2.32 -2.87
N PHE A 86 -14.25 -2.68 -3.92
CA PHE A 86 -13.08 -3.54 -3.86
C PHE A 86 -11.86 -2.83 -4.44
N ASP A 87 -10.77 -2.86 -3.67
CA ASP A 87 -9.43 -2.50 -4.13
C ASP A 87 -8.61 -3.78 -4.22
N VAL A 88 -7.92 -3.98 -5.33
CA VAL A 88 -7.01 -5.12 -5.54
C VAL A 88 -5.76 -4.61 -6.23
N ALA A 89 -4.59 -5.00 -5.74
CA ALA A 89 -3.32 -4.66 -6.38
C ALA A 89 -2.28 -5.76 -6.21
N ALA A 90 -1.42 -5.87 -7.21
CA ALA A 90 -0.17 -6.59 -7.13
C ALA A 90 0.97 -5.57 -7.06
N VAL A 91 1.76 -5.63 -6.01
CA VAL A 91 2.83 -4.68 -5.73
C VAL A 91 4.12 -5.38 -5.36
N SER A 92 5.24 -4.74 -5.62
CA SER A 92 6.56 -5.19 -5.20
C SER A 92 7.21 -4.14 -4.31
N GLN A 93 7.92 -4.59 -3.31
CA GLN A 93 8.68 -3.69 -2.45
C GLN A 93 9.79 -3.03 -3.25
N VAL A 94 9.90 -1.71 -3.15
CA VAL A 94 11.05 -0.97 -3.68
C VAL A 94 12.12 -0.98 -2.60
N LYS A 95 13.26 -1.59 -2.90
CA LYS A 95 14.43 -1.54 -2.04
C LYS A 95 15.33 -0.40 -2.50
N SER A 96 15.77 0.41 -1.57
CA SER A 96 16.84 1.33 -1.84
C SER A 96 18.17 0.58 -1.95
N CYS A 97 18.91 0.86 -3.00
CA CYS A 97 20.26 0.35 -3.27
C CYS A 97 21.25 1.50 -3.12
N SER A 98 22.29 1.39 -2.32
CA SER A 98 23.36 2.41 -2.29
C SER A 98 24.17 2.40 -3.58
N PRO A 99 24.64 3.56 -4.05
CA PRO A 99 25.46 3.64 -5.27
C PRO A 99 26.84 2.98 -5.17
N GLU A 100 27.25 2.47 -4.04
CA GLU A 100 28.41 1.59 -3.94
C GLU A 100 28.08 0.21 -4.54
N VAL A 101 27.95 0.20 -5.84
CA VAL A 101 27.87 -1.02 -6.64
C VAL A 101 29.23 -1.70 -6.58
N MET A 102 29.39 -2.67 -5.71
CA MET A 102 30.51 -3.60 -5.82
C MET A 102 30.16 -4.57 -6.96
N ALA A 103 30.79 -4.40 -8.11
CA ALA A 103 30.77 -5.41 -9.15
C ALA A 103 31.28 -6.71 -8.52
N ASP A 104 30.47 -7.78 -8.59
CA ASP A 104 30.96 -9.11 -8.23
C ASP A 104 32.11 -9.45 -9.16
N GLU A 105 33.33 -9.57 -8.63
CA GLU A 105 34.53 -9.86 -9.41
C GLU A 105 34.40 -11.17 -10.20
N THR A 106 33.50 -12.05 -9.78
CA THR A 106 33.26 -13.35 -10.45
C THR A 106 32.12 -13.28 -11.47
N ASN A 107 31.25 -12.29 -11.39
CA ASN A 107 30.17 -12.09 -12.34
C ASN A 107 29.84 -10.60 -12.52
N PRO A 108 30.49 -9.90 -13.48
CA PRO A 108 30.31 -8.47 -13.68
C PRO A 108 28.91 -8.05 -14.14
N SER A 109 28.05 -9.02 -14.47
CA SER A 109 26.63 -8.77 -14.79
C SER A 109 25.72 -8.80 -13.55
N ARG A 110 26.25 -9.18 -12.40
CA ARG A 110 25.50 -9.24 -11.15
C ARG A 110 25.74 -7.98 -10.33
N ILE A 111 24.79 -7.09 -10.33
CA ILE A 111 24.78 -5.92 -9.46
C ILE A 111 24.30 -6.38 -8.06
N THR A 112 25.21 -6.41 -7.11
CA THR A 112 24.85 -6.65 -5.70
C THR A 112 24.63 -5.30 -5.05
N CYS A 113 23.38 -5.01 -4.68
CA CYS A 113 23.06 -3.79 -3.97
C CYS A 113 23.46 -3.93 -2.50
N THR A 114 24.47 -3.19 -2.07
CA THR A 114 24.82 -3.02 -0.65
C THR A 114 24.47 -1.59 -0.24
N GLY A 115 23.30 -1.39 0.38
CA GLY A 115 22.88 -0.08 0.89
C GLY A 115 21.61 0.47 0.21
N SER A 116 21.26 1.71 0.47
CA SER A 116 19.96 2.26 0.16
C SER A 116 19.94 3.26 -1.01
N SER A 117 19.70 2.83 -2.23
CA SER A 117 19.22 3.69 -3.32
C SER A 117 17.99 3.08 -4.01
N ASP A 118 17.05 3.95 -4.36
CA ASP A 118 15.70 3.60 -4.80
C ASP A 118 15.66 3.02 -6.24
N THR A 119 16.30 1.90 -6.48
CA THR A 119 16.27 1.28 -7.80
C THR A 119 15.83 -0.17 -7.75
N GLY A 120 14.62 -0.43 -8.23
CA GLY A 120 14.22 -1.75 -8.64
C GLY A 120 13.48 -2.57 -7.59
N ASP A 121 13.25 -3.78 -7.99
CA ASP A 121 12.54 -4.86 -7.31
C ASP A 121 13.53 -5.68 -6.49
N ASN A 122 13.22 -5.93 -5.22
CA ASN A 122 14.03 -6.79 -4.36
C ASN A 122 13.55 -8.24 -4.31
N GLY A 123 12.59 -8.62 -5.13
CA GLY A 123 12.03 -9.97 -5.18
C GLY A 123 10.92 -10.25 -4.16
N HIS A 124 10.51 -9.28 -3.36
CA HIS A 124 9.39 -9.40 -2.41
C HIS A 124 8.13 -8.76 -2.98
N TYR A 125 7.07 -9.56 -3.09
CA TYR A 125 5.80 -9.17 -3.70
C TYR A 125 4.65 -9.29 -2.71
N ALA A 126 3.60 -8.52 -2.97
CA ALA A 126 2.34 -8.65 -2.26
C ALA A 126 1.16 -8.58 -3.23
N LEU A 127 0.20 -9.46 -3.01
CA LEU A 127 -1.17 -9.31 -3.48
C LEU A 127 -1.96 -8.68 -2.34
N THR A 128 -2.52 -7.51 -2.57
CA THR A 128 -3.24 -6.74 -1.54
C THR A 128 -4.69 -6.57 -1.93
N THR A 129 -5.58 -6.69 -0.94
CA THR A 129 -7.00 -6.43 -1.14
C THR A 129 -7.54 -5.55 -0.02
N LYS A 130 -8.54 -4.74 -0.37
CA LYS A 130 -9.37 -3.99 0.57
C LYS A 130 -10.81 -4.05 0.10
N THR A 131 -11.73 -4.43 0.97
CA THR A 131 -13.16 -4.33 0.75
C THR A 131 -13.71 -3.24 1.64
N HIS A 132 -14.43 -2.29 1.09
CA HIS A 132 -14.92 -1.13 1.82
C HIS A 132 -16.30 -0.64 1.32
N ASN A 133 -16.79 0.47 1.84
CA ASN A 133 -18.15 0.95 1.63
C ASN A 133 -19.22 -0.05 2.10
N ILE A 134 -18.88 -0.87 3.10
CA ILE A 134 -19.82 -1.81 3.74
C ILE A 134 -20.49 -1.07 4.89
N LYS A 135 -21.83 -1.01 4.90
CA LYS A 135 -22.61 -0.39 5.95
C LYS A 135 -23.28 -1.43 6.84
N ALA A 136 -22.94 -1.45 8.11
CA ALA A 136 -23.60 -2.25 9.15
C ALA A 136 -24.34 -1.31 10.10
N GLY A 137 -25.51 -0.84 9.70
CA GLY A 137 -26.23 0.22 10.40
C GLY A 137 -25.44 1.55 10.38
N PRO A 138 -25.09 2.12 11.55
CA PRO A 138 -24.31 3.36 11.63
C PRO A 138 -22.78 3.13 11.48
N ILE A 139 -22.35 1.88 11.28
CA ILE A 139 -20.94 1.49 11.23
C ILE A 139 -20.49 1.29 9.80
N ASP A 140 -19.39 1.93 9.43
CA ASP A 140 -18.63 1.64 8.23
C ASP A 140 -17.62 0.53 8.52
N VAL A 141 -17.57 -0.48 7.65
CA VAL A 141 -16.69 -1.63 7.78
C VAL A 141 -15.70 -1.65 6.62
N GLU A 142 -14.42 -1.81 6.93
CA GLU A 142 -13.37 -2.10 5.95
C GLU A 142 -12.67 -3.42 6.32
N VAL A 143 -12.43 -4.25 5.33
CA VAL A 143 -11.74 -5.54 5.48
C VAL A 143 -10.53 -5.56 4.57
N TYR A 144 -9.42 -6.01 5.09
CA TYR A 144 -8.15 -6.16 4.38
C TYR A 144 -7.73 -7.63 4.39
N ALA A 145 -7.21 -8.10 3.26
CA ALA A 145 -6.54 -9.39 3.17
C ALA A 145 -5.36 -9.27 2.21
N ASN A 146 -4.16 -9.57 2.72
CA ASN A 146 -2.92 -9.42 1.99
C ASN A 146 -2.12 -10.73 2.04
N TYR A 147 -1.46 -11.03 0.93
CA TYR A 147 -0.59 -12.19 0.79
C TYR A 147 0.76 -11.76 0.25
N GLY A 148 1.82 -12.09 0.97
CA GLY A 148 3.20 -11.82 0.59
C GLY A 148 3.91 -13.08 0.14
N PHE A 149 4.66 -12.96 -0.95
CA PHE A 149 5.45 -14.05 -1.51
C PHE A 149 6.77 -13.54 -2.10
N ASP A 150 7.71 -14.45 -2.30
CA ASP A 150 9.03 -14.13 -2.82
C ASP A 150 9.20 -14.69 -4.24
N SER A 151 9.96 -13.96 -5.06
CA SER A 151 10.35 -14.42 -6.40
C SER A 151 11.45 -15.49 -6.32
N LYS A 152 11.71 -16.12 -7.47
CA LYS A 152 12.83 -17.06 -7.63
C LYS A 152 14.21 -16.39 -7.48
N ALA A 153 14.28 -15.05 -7.50
CA ALA A 153 15.54 -14.33 -7.28
C ALA A 153 15.97 -14.33 -5.80
N VAL A 154 15.03 -14.55 -4.88
CA VAL A 154 15.34 -14.77 -3.47
C VAL A 154 15.82 -16.20 -3.28
N ASP A 155 16.83 -16.40 -2.44
CA ASP A 155 17.35 -17.73 -2.11
C ASP A 155 16.22 -18.68 -1.73
N SER A 156 16.23 -19.92 -2.25
CA SER A 156 15.15 -20.89 -2.04
C SER A 156 14.89 -21.18 -0.57
N ASP A 157 15.96 -21.20 0.23
CA ASP A 157 15.89 -21.52 1.66
C ASP A 157 15.44 -20.33 2.51
N ALA A 158 15.49 -19.12 1.94
CA ALA A 158 15.04 -17.87 2.57
C ALA A 158 13.64 -17.42 2.08
N ARG A 159 13.04 -18.14 1.13
CA ARG A 159 11.70 -17.78 0.63
C ARG A 159 10.63 -18.15 1.62
N LEU A 160 9.84 -17.15 1.99
CA LEU A 160 8.72 -17.29 2.90
C LEU A 160 7.44 -16.74 2.27
N GLU A 161 6.33 -17.21 2.77
CA GLU A 161 5.00 -16.65 2.52
C GLU A 161 4.50 -15.98 3.78
N ALA A 162 3.72 -14.92 3.63
CA ALA A 162 3.11 -14.21 4.74
C ALA A 162 1.65 -13.88 4.45
N TRP A 163 0.83 -13.91 5.48
CA TRP A 163 -0.59 -13.55 5.41
C TRP A 163 -0.92 -12.44 6.39
N GLN A 164 -1.79 -11.55 5.99
CA GLN A 164 -2.24 -10.46 6.85
C GLN A 164 -3.72 -10.18 6.62
N GLY A 165 -4.48 -10.16 7.69
CA GLY A 165 -5.87 -9.72 7.73
C GLY A 165 -6.04 -8.45 8.54
N GLY A 166 -6.95 -7.57 8.12
CA GLY A 166 -7.29 -6.35 8.84
C GLY A 166 -8.79 -6.08 8.84
N LEU A 167 -9.26 -5.47 9.93
CA LEU A 167 -10.64 -5.02 10.09
C LEU A 167 -10.65 -3.62 10.67
N VAL A 168 -11.39 -2.72 10.04
CA VAL A 168 -11.65 -1.38 10.58
C VAL A 168 -13.16 -1.20 10.71
N LEU A 169 -13.60 -0.86 11.92
CA LEU A 169 -14.96 -0.47 12.23
C LEU A 169 -14.97 1.01 12.56
N SER A 170 -15.70 1.80 11.80
CA SER A 170 -15.77 3.26 11.99
C SER A 170 -17.20 3.70 12.24
N HIS A 171 -17.40 4.51 13.27
CA HIS A 171 -18.67 5.18 13.56
C HIS A 171 -18.47 6.68 13.48
N THR A 172 -19.17 7.32 12.56
CA THR A 172 -19.13 8.77 12.36
C THR A 172 -20.48 9.37 12.76
N ASN A 173 -20.44 10.43 13.57
CA ASN A 173 -21.60 11.23 13.95
C ASN A 173 -21.25 12.72 13.90
N ASP A 174 -22.20 13.60 14.24
CA ASP A 174 -22.01 15.06 14.18
C ASP A 174 -20.89 15.57 15.08
N SER A 175 -20.59 14.85 16.17
CA SER A 175 -19.55 15.21 17.13
C SER A 175 -18.17 14.68 16.75
N GLY A 176 -18.05 13.67 15.86
CA GLY A 176 -16.77 13.14 15.51
C GLY A 176 -16.77 11.73 14.93
N VAL A 177 -15.61 11.10 14.98
CA VAL A 177 -15.37 9.74 14.46
C VAL A 177 -14.74 8.88 15.54
N ASN A 178 -15.21 7.67 15.69
CA ASN A 178 -14.57 6.63 16.50
C ASN A 178 -14.24 5.44 15.61
N LYS A 179 -13.06 4.84 15.82
CA LYS A 179 -12.59 3.67 15.06
C LYS A 179 -12.05 2.59 15.97
N VAL A 180 -12.33 1.36 15.63
CA VAL A 180 -11.64 0.17 16.12
C VAL A 180 -10.87 -0.41 14.95
N ILE A 181 -9.60 -0.70 15.16
CA ILE A 181 -8.69 -1.26 14.17
C ILE A 181 -8.14 -2.56 14.72
N LEU A 182 -8.24 -3.63 13.96
CA LEU A 182 -7.68 -4.94 14.28
C LEU A 182 -6.83 -5.42 13.11
N ARG A 183 -5.66 -6.00 13.39
CA ARG A 183 -4.82 -6.69 12.42
C ARG A 183 -4.31 -7.99 13.01
N TYR A 184 -4.30 -9.03 12.20
CA TYR A 184 -3.60 -10.29 12.43
C TYR A 184 -2.60 -10.48 11.29
N SER A 185 -1.39 -10.91 11.60
CA SER A 185 -0.39 -11.25 10.58
C SER A 185 0.33 -12.54 10.97
N ASP A 186 0.60 -13.35 9.96
CA ASP A 186 1.36 -14.58 10.03
C ASP A 186 2.62 -14.43 9.19
N ASN A 187 3.77 -14.83 9.74
CA ASN A 187 5.10 -14.62 9.18
C ASN A 187 5.44 -13.15 8.86
N SER A 188 4.74 -12.18 9.47
CA SER A 188 5.03 -10.75 9.26
C SER A 188 4.50 -9.89 10.40
N ASP A 189 4.90 -8.62 10.42
CA ASP A 189 4.29 -7.60 11.26
C ASP A 189 3.35 -6.70 10.44
N ASN A 190 3.67 -5.45 10.22
CA ASN A 190 2.82 -4.48 9.52
C ASN A 190 2.92 -4.56 7.99
N SER A 191 3.82 -5.37 7.45
CA SER A 191 4.01 -5.54 6.02
C SER A 191 4.33 -6.99 5.66
N VAL A 192 3.58 -7.56 4.72
CA VAL A 192 3.84 -8.90 4.18
C VAL A 192 5.08 -8.97 3.27
N TYR A 193 5.75 -7.84 3.02
CA TYR A 193 7.08 -7.83 2.40
C TYR A 193 8.17 -8.32 3.37
N ASN A 194 8.08 -7.89 4.64
CA ASN A 194 9.07 -8.16 5.67
C ASN A 194 8.67 -9.45 6.40
N LYS A 195 9.12 -10.57 5.85
CA LYS A 195 8.77 -11.89 6.35
C LYS A 195 9.76 -12.35 7.41
N THR A 196 9.22 -12.94 8.45
CA THR A 196 9.98 -13.58 9.53
C THR A 196 9.31 -14.90 9.86
N ASP A 197 10.05 -15.98 9.76
CA ASP A 197 9.54 -17.33 10.02
C ASP A 197 9.01 -17.45 11.47
N ASP A 198 7.90 -18.16 11.63
CA ASP A 198 7.24 -18.40 12.92
C ASP A 198 6.78 -17.12 13.66
N LEU A 199 6.74 -15.96 12.98
CA LEU A 199 6.26 -14.72 13.59
C LEU A 199 4.75 -14.56 13.40
N THR A 200 4.00 -14.60 14.51
CA THR A 200 2.60 -14.20 14.53
C THR A 200 2.44 -12.89 15.27
N THR A 201 1.77 -11.91 14.67
CA THR A 201 1.51 -10.62 15.30
C THR A 201 0.02 -10.26 15.30
N VAL A 202 -0.40 -9.61 16.39
CA VAL A 202 -1.75 -9.06 16.54
C VAL A 202 -1.63 -7.58 16.89
N TYR A 203 -2.40 -6.77 16.23
CA TYR A 203 -2.52 -5.35 16.51
C TYR A 203 -3.98 -5.00 16.79
N ALA A 204 -4.23 -4.25 17.85
CA ALA A 204 -5.54 -3.70 18.17
C ALA A 204 -5.41 -2.26 18.61
N SER A 205 -6.27 -1.39 18.09
CA SER A 205 -6.32 0.02 18.42
C SER A 205 -7.76 0.52 18.49
N PHE A 206 -7.98 1.46 19.41
CA PHE A 206 -9.17 2.30 19.44
C PHE A 206 -8.72 3.75 19.32
N GLU A 207 -9.27 4.49 18.38
CA GLU A 207 -9.01 5.91 18.21
C GLU A 207 -10.31 6.70 18.03
N GLY A 208 -10.31 7.94 18.48
CA GLY A 208 -11.46 8.84 18.36
C GLY A 208 -11.03 10.28 18.14
N SER A 209 -11.82 10.99 17.36
CA SER A 209 -11.69 12.43 17.13
C SER A 209 -13.03 13.10 17.36
N HIS A 210 -13.09 14.04 18.28
CA HIS A 210 -14.32 14.73 18.65
C HIS A 210 -14.15 16.24 18.52
N LYS A 211 -15.18 16.90 17.96
CA LYS A 211 -15.27 18.36 17.91
C LYS A 211 -15.78 18.86 19.24
N PHE A 212 -15.03 19.72 19.88
CA PHE A 212 -15.52 20.50 21.02
C PHE A 212 -16.20 21.75 20.46
N THR A 213 -17.50 21.93 20.75
CA THR A 213 -18.17 23.21 20.46
C THR A 213 -17.54 24.29 21.34
N GLN A 214 -16.99 25.31 20.71
CA GLN A 214 -16.71 26.55 21.43
C GLN A 214 -18.07 27.15 21.83
N GLN A 215 -18.25 27.34 23.12
CA GLN A 215 -19.35 28.16 23.63
C GLN A 215 -19.08 29.63 23.36
#